data_4de3102350f508fe26ee7faa4aff8fcc
#
_entry.id   4de3102350f508fe26ee7faa4aff8fcc
#
_cell.length_a   1.000
_cell.length_b   1.000
_cell.length_c   1.000
_cell.angle_alpha   90.00
_cell.angle_beta   90.00
_cell.angle_gamma   90.00
#
_symmetry.space_group_name_H-M   'P 1'
#
loop_
_entity.id
_entity.type
_entity.pdbx_description
1 polymer ?
#
loop_
_entity_poly.entity_id
_entity_poly.type
_entity_poly.pdbx_seq_one_letter_code
_entity_poly.pdbx_strand_id
1 'polypeptide(L)'
;MADENLVRPVLKHRAPGVGFYLSVLVLILLAGSAAHGDEPSEAPTLSALITMFDSSRCRECHEKIYDQWEKSHHARPLMGLADHVFLASYLKRGPIAVKPGEKATRKNFPCLKCHLPQFKYATDVVAAEMAEAIVKDDKATLRKLNISCLVCHNEKAVVHGRPEPNVLYGSKDLPDHPGQAIKKSPLLKDSLMCGQCHGLGPNLEFETPVQCATLYGSYLHAYIPSGGTETCQECHMKEGHYMPPDFNQREQLSERLRTSLPMEVHTLAYSFQPKEGDITPMVVVKTKISSKAGHRIPDG
;
A
#
# COMPACT_ATOMS: atom_id res chain seq x y z
N MET A 1 -32.43 -62.52 -47.75
CA MET A 1 -33.83 -62.08 -47.60
C MET A 1 -33.90 -60.97 -46.58
N ALA A 2 -34.28 -59.94 -47.10
CA ALA A 2 -34.99 -58.69 -46.81
C ALA A 2 -34.17 -57.67 -46.06
N ASP A 3 -33.85 -56.79 -46.82
CA ASP A 3 -33.52 -55.41 -46.84
C ASP A 3 -34.70 -54.55 -46.29
N GLU A 4 -34.45 -53.72 -45.28
CA GLU A 4 -35.37 -52.60 -44.94
C GLU A 4 -34.62 -51.31 -44.74
N ASN A 5 -34.75 -50.49 -45.80
CA ASN A 5 -34.34 -49.10 -45.84
C ASN A 5 -35.09 -48.26 -44.81
N LEU A 6 -34.40 -47.77 -43.82
CA LEU A 6 -34.90 -46.73 -42.91
C LEU A 6 -34.45 -45.36 -43.40
N VAL A 7 -35.34 -44.71 -44.16
CA VAL A 7 -35.18 -43.28 -44.55
C VAL A 7 -35.40 -42.39 -43.32
N ARG A 8 -34.36 -41.72 -42.84
CA ARG A 8 -34.50 -40.68 -41.79
C ARG A 8 -34.99 -39.37 -42.42
N PRO A 9 -35.94 -38.67 -41.82
CA PRO A 9 -36.38 -37.37 -42.32
C PRO A 9 -35.32 -36.32 -42.04
N VAL A 10 -34.90 -35.60 -43.08
CA VAL A 10 -34.03 -34.42 -42.99
C VAL A 10 -34.82 -33.27 -42.40
N LEU A 11 -34.55 -32.93 -41.16
CA LEU A 11 -35.03 -31.67 -40.55
C LEU A 11 -34.44 -30.47 -41.26
N LYS A 12 -35.21 -29.77 -42.05
CA LYS A 12 -34.85 -28.48 -42.62
C LYS A 12 -34.85 -27.42 -41.53
N HIS A 13 -33.65 -27.12 -41.02
CA HIS A 13 -33.47 -25.92 -40.18
C HIS A 13 -33.74 -24.68 -41.03
N ARG A 14 -34.85 -23.99 -40.78
CA ARG A 14 -35.07 -22.64 -41.26
C ARG A 14 -34.13 -21.71 -40.54
N ALA A 15 -33.24 -21.03 -41.24
CA ALA A 15 -32.43 -19.96 -40.71
C ALA A 15 -33.31 -18.85 -40.16
N PRO A 16 -33.04 -18.31 -38.96
CA PRO A 16 -33.79 -17.19 -38.45
C PRO A 16 -33.65 -15.98 -39.38
N GLY A 17 -34.75 -15.33 -39.68
CA GLY A 17 -34.78 -14.18 -40.61
C GLY A 17 -33.96 -12.99 -40.08
N VAL A 18 -33.48 -12.14 -40.99
CA VAL A 18 -32.65 -10.94 -40.71
C VAL A 18 -33.24 -10.06 -39.60
N GLY A 19 -34.58 -10.01 -39.46
CA GLY A 19 -35.29 -9.30 -38.39
C GLY A 19 -34.96 -9.81 -36.97
N PHE A 20 -34.67 -11.12 -36.80
CA PHE A 20 -34.36 -11.69 -35.51
C PHE A 20 -32.94 -11.23 -35.04
N TYR A 21 -31.97 -11.16 -35.95
CA TYR A 21 -30.61 -10.67 -35.63
C TYR A 21 -30.60 -9.18 -35.33
N LEU A 22 -31.45 -8.37 -36.04
CA LEU A 22 -31.55 -6.93 -35.73
C LEU A 22 -32.17 -6.70 -34.34
N SER A 23 -33.18 -7.47 -33.96
CA SER A 23 -33.80 -7.35 -32.63
C SER A 23 -32.87 -7.75 -31.50
N VAL A 24 -32.05 -8.80 -31.69
CA VAL A 24 -31.03 -9.23 -30.71
C VAL A 24 -29.92 -8.19 -30.61
N LEU A 25 -29.48 -7.60 -31.73
CA LEU A 25 -28.45 -6.55 -31.74
C LEU A 25 -28.91 -5.28 -31.02
N VAL A 26 -30.17 -4.85 -31.23
CA VAL A 26 -30.76 -3.71 -30.52
C VAL A 26 -30.90 -3.98 -29.02
N LEU A 27 -31.28 -5.19 -28.62
CA LEU A 27 -31.33 -5.59 -27.21
C LEU A 27 -29.98 -5.61 -26.56
N ILE A 28 -28.91 -6.06 -27.25
CA ILE A 28 -27.52 -6.03 -26.75
C ILE A 28 -27.02 -4.58 -26.62
N LEU A 29 -27.37 -3.70 -27.58
CA LEU A 29 -26.98 -2.28 -27.51
C LEU A 29 -27.74 -1.52 -26.39
N LEU A 30 -29.00 -1.90 -26.09
CA LEU A 30 -29.75 -1.31 -24.98
C LEU A 30 -29.33 -1.87 -23.61
N ALA A 31 -28.86 -3.13 -23.53
CA ALA A 31 -28.35 -3.72 -22.31
C ALA A 31 -26.92 -3.23 -21.95
N GLY A 32 -26.15 -2.74 -22.95
CA GLY A 32 -24.82 -2.19 -22.75
C GLY A 32 -24.78 -0.82 -22.08
N SER A 33 -25.93 -0.16 -21.88
CA SER A 33 -25.97 1.20 -21.31
C SER A 33 -26.20 1.29 -19.80
N ALA A 34 -26.18 0.17 -19.07
CA ALA A 34 -26.60 0.13 -17.67
C ALA A 34 -25.49 -0.36 -16.70
N ALA A 35 -24.23 0.01 -16.90
CA ALA A 35 -23.20 -0.22 -15.90
C ALA A 35 -22.10 0.86 -15.94
N HIS A 36 -22.49 2.13 -16.06
CA HIS A 36 -21.63 3.20 -15.59
C HIS A 36 -21.93 3.35 -14.10
N GLY A 37 -21.29 2.54 -13.27
CA GLY A 37 -21.14 2.88 -11.87
C GLY A 37 -20.45 4.24 -11.80
N ASP A 38 -21.01 5.21 -11.07
CA ASP A 38 -20.44 6.53 -10.90
C ASP A 38 -18.95 6.38 -10.60
N GLU A 39 -18.10 6.90 -11.49
CA GLU A 39 -16.68 7.10 -11.19
C GLU A 39 -16.65 7.95 -9.92
N PRO A 40 -15.85 7.57 -8.90
CA PRO A 40 -15.75 8.39 -7.72
C PRO A 40 -15.32 9.80 -8.15
N SER A 41 -16.06 10.80 -7.70
CA SER A 41 -15.83 12.19 -8.08
C SER A 41 -14.41 12.60 -7.77
N GLU A 42 -13.68 13.07 -8.78
CA GLU A 42 -12.34 13.61 -8.57
C GLU A 42 -12.41 14.86 -7.67
N ALA A 43 -11.46 15.01 -6.77
CA ALA A 43 -11.33 16.19 -5.94
C ALA A 43 -10.86 17.37 -6.82
N PRO A 44 -11.61 18.49 -6.90
CA PRO A 44 -11.24 19.60 -7.75
C PRO A 44 -10.09 20.44 -7.19
N THR A 45 -9.85 20.40 -5.88
CA THR A 45 -8.78 21.13 -5.17
C THR A 45 -8.10 20.27 -4.12
N LEU A 46 -6.91 20.65 -3.69
CA LEU A 46 -6.19 19.97 -2.60
C LEU A 46 -7.00 19.98 -1.30
N SER A 47 -7.69 21.10 -1.02
CA SER A 47 -8.58 21.20 0.14
C SER A 47 -9.74 20.22 0.06
N ALA A 48 -10.32 20.02 -1.11
CA ALA A 48 -11.38 19.04 -1.30
C ALA A 48 -10.88 17.61 -1.08
N LEU A 49 -9.68 17.29 -1.56
CA LEU A 49 -9.05 15.96 -1.31
C LEU A 49 -8.80 15.75 0.18
N ILE A 50 -8.31 16.75 0.90
CA ILE A 50 -8.11 16.69 2.36
C ILE A 50 -9.45 16.42 3.06
N THR A 51 -10.50 17.16 2.72
CA THR A 51 -11.83 17.01 3.33
C THR A 51 -12.46 15.65 3.04
N MET A 52 -12.28 15.13 1.84
CA MET A 52 -12.80 13.80 1.43
C MET A 52 -12.29 12.67 2.33
N PHE A 53 -11.08 12.79 2.85
CA PHE A 53 -10.43 11.78 3.69
C PHE A 53 -10.19 12.23 5.13
N ASP A 54 -10.85 13.30 5.56
CA ASP A 54 -10.79 13.75 6.95
C ASP A 54 -11.45 12.73 7.89
N SER A 55 -10.67 12.22 8.81
CA SER A 55 -11.10 11.29 9.84
C SER A 55 -11.06 11.90 11.26
N SER A 56 -10.96 13.20 11.39
CA SER A 56 -10.86 13.91 12.69
C SER A 56 -12.03 13.58 13.62
N ARG A 57 -13.23 13.41 13.07
CA ARG A 57 -14.43 13.01 13.82
C ARG A 57 -14.35 11.61 14.46
N CYS A 58 -13.48 10.73 13.95
CA CYS A 58 -13.28 9.42 14.57
C CYS A 58 -12.75 9.55 16.00
N ARG A 59 -12.02 10.62 16.30
CA ARG A 59 -11.48 10.89 17.63
C ARG A 59 -12.56 11.04 18.71
N GLU A 60 -13.73 11.54 18.36
CA GLU A 60 -14.84 11.78 19.31
C GLU A 60 -15.23 10.50 20.06
N CYS A 61 -15.15 9.33 19.41
CA CYS A 61 -15.49 8.03 19.99
C CYS A 61 -14.29 7.09 20.14
N HIS A 62 -13.24 7.27 19.33
CA HIS A 62 -12.07 6.41 19.25
C HIS A 62 -10.77 7.13 19.66
N GLU A 63 -10.83 7.97 20.70
CA GLU A 63 -9.72 8.83 21.15
C GLU A 63 -8.41 8.06 21.31
N LYS A 64 -8.40 6.96 22.07
CA LYS A 64 -7.19 6.14 22.30
C LYS A 64 -6.59 5.62 21.00
N ILE A 65 -7.42 5.16 20.06
CA ILE A 65 -6.99 4.60 18.77
C ILE A 65 -6.45 5.74 17.88
N TYR A 66 -7.14 6.88 17.91
CA TYR A 66 -6.73 8.06 17.17
C TYR A 66 -5.37 8.57 17.64
N ASP A 67 -5.14 8.68 18.95
CA ASP A 67 -3.87 9.11 19.53
C ASP A 67 -2.71 8.15 19.23
N GLN A 68 -2.99 6.86 19.09
CA GLN A 68 -2.00 5.87 18.65
C GLN A 68 -1.64 6.07 17.18
N TRP A 69 -2.66 6.21 16.32
CA TRP A 69 -2.47 6.46 14.89
C TRP A 69 -1.74 7.78 14.63
N GLU A 70 -2.09 8.86 15.33
CA GLU A 70 -1.49 10.19 15.17
C GLU A 70 0.02 10.18 15.40
N LYS A 71 0.54 9.28 16.25
CA LYS A 71 1.96 9.07 16.50
C LYS A 71 2.65 8.22 15.44
N SER A 72 1.89 7.53 14.60
CA SER A 72 2.43 6.64 13.57
C SER A 72 2.94 7.40 12.33
N HIS A 73 3.75 6.72 11.50
CA HIS A 73 4.16 7.27 10.20
C HIS A 73 2.98 7.43 9.22
N HIS A 74 1.90 6.68 9.39
CA HIS A 74 0.70 6.81 8.56
C HIS A 74 -0.01 8.16 8.75
N ALA A 75 0.09 8.78 9.90
CA ALA A 75 -0.43 10.13 10.12
C ALA A 75 0.41 11.23 9.42
N ARG A 76 1.62 10.92 8.97
CA ARG A 76 2.54 11.87 8.34
C ARG A 76 3.33 11.25 7.17
N PRO A 77 2.67 10.63 6.19
CA PRO A 77 3.33 9.81 5.17
C PRO A 77 4.21 10.62 4.20
N LEU A 78 4.06 11.93 4.16
CA LEU A 78 4.88 12.84 3.36
C LEU A 78 6.07 13.42 4.13
N MET A 79 6.16 13.15 5.44
CA MET A 79 7.22 13.62 6.31
C MET A 79 8.22 12.49 6.59
N GLY A 80 9.49 12.75 6.33
CA GLY A 80 10.59 11.88 6.74
C GLY A 80 11.08 12.17 8.15
N LEU A 81 12.28 11.68 8.46
CA LEU A 81 12.97 11.96 9.70
C LEU A 81 13.18 13.49 9.87
N ALA A 82 13.14 13.95 11.11
CA ALA A 82 13.30 15.36 11.46
C ALA A 82 12.31 16.28 10.69
N ASP A 83 11.12 15.79 10.44
CA ASP A 83 10.05 16.56 9.80
C ASP A 83 10.40 17.11 8.40
N HIS A 84 11.24 16.37 7.69
CA HIS A 84 11.64 16.71 6.32
C HIS A 84 10.62 16.21 5.29
N VAL A 85 10.25 17.08 4.33
CA VAL A 85 9.37 16.68 3.22
C VAL A 85 10.18 15.91 2.17
N PHE A 86 10.07 14.58 2.19
CA PHE A 86 10.95 13.71 1.40
C PHE A 86 10.80 13.87 -0.12
N LEU A 87 9.59 14.24 -0.62
CA LEU A 87 9.36 14.43 -2.06
C LEU A 87 9.98 15.70 -2.64
N ALA A 88 10.37 16.67 -1.80
CA ALA A 88 10.87 17.97 -2.29
C ALA A 88 12.11 17.84 -3.19
N SER A 89 13.02 16.92 -2.86
CA SER A 89 14.23 16.68 -3.67
C SER A 89 13.90 15.98 -5.00
N TYR A 90 12.96 15.05 -4.98
CA TYR A 90 12.54 14.29 -6.17
C TYR A 90 11.83 15.18 -7.20
N LEU A 91 10.97 16.10 -6.74
CA LEU A 91 10.30 17.07 -7.63
C LEU A 91 11.27 18.07 -8.25
N LYS A 92 12.40 18.35 -7.59
CA LYS A 92 13.40 19.28 -8.10
C LYS A 92 14.43 18.61 -9.02
N ARG A 93 14.84 17.38 -8.76
CA ARG A 93 16.02 16.74 -9.36
C ARG A 93 15.90 15.25 -9.66
N GLY A 94 14.79 14.62 -9.41
CA GLY A 94 14.60 13.18 -9.58
C GLY A 94 13.94 12.81 -10.91
N PRO A 95 13.67 11.53 -11.12
CA PRO A 95 12.97 11.03 -12.31
C PRO A 95 11.55 11.56 -12.45
N ILE A 96 11.00 12.12 -11.38
CA ILE A 96 9.67 12.76 -11.35
C ILE A 96 9.75 14.29 -11.34
N ALA A 97 10.94 14.85 -11.67
CA ALA A 97 11.13 16.29 -11.64
C ALA A 97 10.17 17.01 -12.58
N VAL A 98 9.61 18.10 -12.08
CA VAL A 98 8.80 19.02 -12.90
C VAL A 98 9.76 19.94 -13.65
N LYS A 99 9.61 20.01 -14.97
CA LYS A 99 10.48 20.87 -15.79
C LYS A 99 10.20 22.34 -15.52
N PRO A 100 11.21 23.21 -15.64
CA PRO A 100 11.02 24.64 -15.50
C PRO A 100 9.91 25.17 -16.41
N GLY A 101 8.94 25.87 -15.83
CA GLY A 101 7.79 26.43 -16.58
C GLY A 101 6.62 25.45 -16.79
N GLU A 102 6.75 24.19 -16.48
CA GLU A 102 5.65 23.22 -16.50
C GLU A 102 4.96 23.14 -15.14
N LYS A 103 3.68 22.76 -15.15
CA LYS A 103 2.93 22.41 -13.93
C LYS A 103 3.05 20.91 -13.68
N ALA A 104 3.11 20.52 -12.41
CA ALA A 104 3.04 19.12 -12.03
C ALA A 104 1.69 18.52 -12.42
N THR A 105 1.71 17.25 -12.78
CA THR A 105 0.55 16.42 -13.06
C THR A 105 0.57 15.20 -12.14
N ARG A 106 -0.47 14.41 -12.14
CA ARG A 106 -0.51 13.14 -11.38
C ARG A 106 0.66 12.21 -11.73
N LYS A 107 1.18 12.27 -12.94
CA LYS A 107 2.32 11.45 -13.40
C LYS A 107 3.62 11.76 -12.66
N ASN A 108 3.76 12.94 -12.07
CA ASN A 108 4.92 13.30 -11.27
C ASN A 108 4.90 12.67 -9.85
N PHE A 109 3.84 11.92 -9.51
CA PHE A 109 3.64 11.41 -8.16
C PHE A 109 3.39 9.90 -8.09
N PRO A 110 4.18 9.04 -8.74
CA PRO A 110 3.98 7.58 -8.69
C PRO A 110 4.12 7.02 -7.27
N CYS A 111 4.91 7.67 -6.40
CA CYS A 111 5.08 7.27 -4.99
C CYS A 111 3.78 7.41 -4.18
N LEU A 112 2.88 8.30 -4.58
CA LEU A 112 1.65 8.58 -3.83
C LEU A 112 0.63 7.46 -3.92
N LYS A 113 0.78 6.50 -4.80
CA LYS A 113 -0.03 5.29 -4.82
C LYS A 113 0.04 4.51 -3.49
N CYS A 114 1.16 4.63 -2.76
CA CYS A 114 1.37 4.05 -1.44
C CYS A 114 1.40 5.11 -0.33
N HIS A 115 2.15 6.19 -0.54
CA HIS A 115 2.32 7.23 0.49
C HIS A 115 1.10 8.13 0.69
N LEU A 116 0.18 8.18 -0.28
CA LEU A 116 -1.08 8.90 -0.19
C LEU A 116 -2.12 8.27 -1.13
N PRO A 117 -2.63 7.05 -0.83
CA PRO A 117 -3.44 6.27 -1.77
C PRO A 117 -4.67 7.00 -2.32
N GLN A 118 -5.26 7.90 -1.52
CA GLN A 118 -6.37 8.75 -1.93
C GLN A 118 -6.02 9.76 -3.04
N PHE A 119 -4.74 9.94 -3.36
CA PHE A 119 -4.30 10.77 -4.49
C PHE A 119 -4.82 10.26 -5.85
N LYS A 120 -5.32 9.02 -5.91
CA LYS A 120 -6.04 8.50 -7.09
C LYS A 120 -7.26 9.35 -7.46
N TYR A 121 -7.84 10.07 -6.50
CA TYR A 121 -8.97 10.99 -6.71
C TYR A 121 -8.54 12.43 -7.05
N ALA A 122 -7.24 12.70 -7.12
CA ALA A 122 -6.70 14.01 -7.45
C ALA A 122 -6.83 14.29 -8.95
N THR A 123 -7.15 15.53 -9.30
CA THR A 123 -6.97 16.08 -10.65
C THR A 123 -5.52 16.53 -10.85
N ASP A 124 -5.16 16.91 -12.08
CA ASP A 124 -3.86 17.55 -12.33
C ASP A 124 -3.76 18.95 -11.67
N VAL A 125 -4.89 19.60 -11.38
CA VAL A 125 -4.92 20.84 -10.57
C VAL A 125 -4.45 20.54 -9.16
N VAL A 126 -4.99 19.51 -8.53
CA VAL A 126 -4.57 19.06 -7.19
C VAL A 126 -3.09 18.65 -7.17
N ALA A 127 -2.61 18.00 -8.23
CA ALA A 127 -1.19 17.64 -8.36
C ALA A 127 -0.29 18.89 -8.39
N ALA A 128 -0.71 19.93 -9.10
CA ALA A 128 0.03 21.19 -9.15
C ALA A 128 0.02 21.91 -7.79
N GLU A 129 -1.13 21.98 -7.11
CA GLU A 129 -1.26 22.55 -5.76
C GLU A 129 -0.37 21.80 -4.74
N MET A 130 -0.35 20.47 -4.82
CA MET A 130 0.50 19.63 -3.98
C MET A 130 1.99 19.88 -4.24
N ALA A 131 2.41 19.96 -5.51
CA ALA A 131 3.79 20.27 -5.85
C ALA A 131 4.22 21.62 -5.30
N GLU A 132 3.35 22.61 -5.38
CA GLU A 132 3.58 23.94 -4.83
C GLU A 132 3.75 23.90 -3.30
N ALA A 133 2.86 23.17 -2.59
CA ALA A 133 2.95 23.00 -1.14
C ALA A 133 4.26 22.30 -0.74
N ILE A 134 4.68 21.25 -1.48
CA ILE A 134 5.94 20.53 -1.24
C ILE A 134 7.15 21.44 -1.49
N VAL A 135 7.16 22.20 -2.57
CA VAL A 135 8.29 23.08 -2.92
C VAL A 135 8.42 24.25 -1.92
N LYS A 136 7.29 24.76 -1.41
CA LYS A 136 7.24 25.81 -0.40
C LYS A 136 7.48 25.31 1.03
N ASP A 137 7.61 24.01 1.25
CA ASP A 137 7.67 23.38 2.58
C ASP A 137 6.46 23.76 3.46
N ASP A 138 5.27 23.83 2.85
CA ASP A 138 4.02 24.13 3.55
C ASP A 138 3.57 22.93 4.40
N LYS A 139 4.24 22.79 5.53
CA LYS A 139 3.99 21.68 6.49
C LYS A 139 2.57 21.72 7.05
N ALA A 140 1.95 22.89 7.17
CA ALA A 140 0.61 23.02 7.70
C ALA A 140 -0.43 22.35 6.78
N THR A 141 -0.27 22.51 5.48
CA THR A 141 -1.09 21.82 4.47
C THR A 141 -0.71 20.34 4.35
N LEU A 142 0.59 20.04 4.25
CA LEU A 142 1.08 18.68 4.01
C LEU A 142 0.76 17.70 5.15
N ARG A 143 0.72 18.16 6.41
CA ARG A 143 0.33 17.34 7.57
C ARG A 143 -1.15 16.94 7.57
N LYS A 144 -2.00 17.64 6.83
CA LYS A 144 -3.40 17.23 6.65
C LYS A 144 -3.58 16.11 5.63
N LEU A 145 -2.54 15.84 4.84
CA LEU A 145 -2.48 14.76 3.88
C LEU A 145 -1.88 13.52 4.55
N ASN A 146 -2.73 12.64 5.03
CA ASN A 146 -2.34 11.48 5.82
C ASN A 146 -3.01 10.21 5.30
N ILE A 147 -2.47 9.06 5.66
CA ILE A 147 -3.13 7.77 5.49
C ILE A 147 -4.12 7.65 6.65
N SER A 148 -5.31 8.18 6.43
CA SER A 148 -6.35 8.32 7.45
C SER A 148 -7.03 6.99 7.78
N CYS A 149 -7.89 7.01 8.80
CA CYS A 149 -8.75 5.87 9.14
C CYS A 149 -9.55 5.39 7.92
N LEU A 150 -10.05 6.32 7.09
CA LEU A 150 -10.83 6.01 5.89
C LEU A 150 -10.02 5.28 4.82
N VAL A 151 -8.71 5.54 4.72
CA VAL A 151 -7.86 4.80 3.78
C VAL A 151 -7.83 3.32 4.12
N CYS A 152 -7.63 2.97 5.39
CA CYS A 152 -7.59 1.57 5.83
C CYS A 152 -8.98 0.96 5.96
N HIS A 153 -9.92 1.68 6.59
CA HIS A 153 -11.25 1.18 6.89
C HIS A 153 -12.29 1.37 5.77
N ASN A 154 -11.89 1.90 4.61
CA ASN A 154 -12.72 1.96 3.43
C ASN A 154 -11.91 1.58 2.19
N GLU A 155 -11.03 2.44 1.69
CA GLU A 155 -10.33 2.32 0.41
C GLU A 155 -9.53 1.02 0.23
N LYS A 156 -8.83 0.58 1.27
CA LYS A 156 -7.96 -0.59 1.25
C LYS A 156 -8.61 -1.84 1.84
N ALA A 157 -9.78 -1.72 2.42
CA ALA A 157 -10.49 -2.84 3.02
C ALA A 157 -11.16 -3.79 1.99
N VAL A 158 -11.12 -3.45 0.70
CA VAL A 158 -11.69 -4.24 -0.40
C VAL A 158 -10.60 -4.51 -1.44
N VAL A 159 -10.34 -5.78 -1.76
CA VAL A 159 -9.29 -6.17 -2.73
C VAL A 159 -9.78 -6.05 -4.16
N HIS A 160 -10.97 -6.56 -4.42
CA HIS A 160 -11.58 -6.58 -5.74
C HIS A 160 -12.94 -5.87 -5.69
N GLY A 161 -13.03 -4.75 -6.34
CA GLY A 161 -14.24 -3.94 -6.37
C GLY A 161 -14.00 -2.53 -5.82
N ARG A 162 -15.10 -1.80 -5.71
CA ARG A 162 -15.09 -0.47 -5.10
C ARG A 162 -15.63 -0.56 -3.68
N PRO A 163 -15.04 0.18 -2.73
CA PRO A 163 -15.65 0.31 -1.41
C PRO A 163 -17.04 0.95 -1.56
N GLU A 164 -17.97 0.49 -0.74
CA GLU A 164 -19.31 1.05 -0.75
C GLU A 164 -19.30 2.49 -0.19
N PRO A 165 -20.02 3.41 -0.82
CA PRO A 165 -20.15 4.76 -0.29
C PRO A 165 -20.74 4.74 1.14
N ASN A 166 -20.21 5.56 2.03
CA ASN A 166 -20.67 5.70 3.41
C ASN A 166 -20.64 4.38 4.24
N VAL A 167 -19.79 3.43 3.87
CA VAL A 167 -19.56 2.19 4.63
C VAL A 167 -18.13 2.18 5.14
N LEU A 168 -17.96 1.84 6.41
CA LEU A 168 -16.67 1.47 6.97
C LEU A 168 -16.56 -0.05 7.02
N TYR A 169 -15.33 -0.53 7.02
CA TYR A 169 -15.05 -1.95 7.15
C TYR A 169 -14.34 -2.22 8.47
N GLY A 170 -14.76 -3.28 9.15
CA GLY A 170 -14.25 -3.68 10.44
C GLY A 170 -14.01 -5.19 10.51
N SER A 171 -13.65 -5.66 11.70
CA SER A 171 -13.57 -7.10 12.00
C SER A 171 -14.94 -7.76 12.22
N LYS A 172 -16.02 -6.96 12.34
CA LYS A 172 -17.41 -7.37 12.63
C LYS A 172 -18.36 -6.54 11.78
N ASP A 173 -19.57 -7.06 11.59
CA ASP A 173 -20.71 -6.28 11.10
C ASP A 173 -21.33 -5.52 12.28
N LEU A 174 -21.51 -4.21 12.13
CA LEU A 174 -22.12 -3.32 13.10
C LEU A 174 -23.01 -2.34 12.34
N PRO A 175 -24.28 -2.72 12.04
CA PRO A 175 -25.17 -1.89 11.24
C PRO A 175 -25.57 -0.59 11.96
N ASP A 176 -25.64 -0.62 13.29
CA ASP A 176 -26.06 0.50 14.13
C ASP A 176 -24.89 1.36 14.66
N HIS A 177 -23.72 1.26 14.03
CA HIS A 177 -22.58 2.10 14.41
C HIS A 177 -22.90 3.58 14.15
N PRO A 178 -22.68 4.48 15.14
CA PRO A 178 -22.97 5.90 14.99
C PRO A 178 -22.29 6.52 13.79
N GLY A 179 -23.06 7.12 12.90
CA GLY A 179 -22.58 7.84 11.72
C GLY A 179 -22.47 7.00 10.45
N GLN A 180 -21.99 5.76 10.51
CA GLN A 180 -21.79 4.91 9.32
C GLN A 180 -21.92 3.43 9.69
N ALA A 181 -22.60 2.64 8.85
CA ALA A 181 -22.63 1.20 9.01
C ALA A 181 -21.22 0.60 8.85
N ILE A 182 -20.93 -0.43 9.64
CA ILE A 182 -19.67 -1.18 9.52
C ILE A 182 -20.00 -2.55 8.94
N LYS A 183 -19.33 -2.92 7.86
CA LYS A 183 -19.34 -4.25 7.26
C LYS A 183 -18.06 -5.00 7.62
N LYS A 184 -18.17 -6.31 7.77
CA LYS A 184 -17.01 -7.15 8.02
C LYS A 184 -16.13 -7.23 6.78
N SER A 185 -14.82 -7.01 6.97
CA SER A 185 -13.80 -7.36 5.98
C SER A 185 -12.74 -8.26 6.60
N PRO A 186 -12.56 -9.48 6.09
CA PRO A 186 -11.49 -10.37 6.55
C PRO A 186 -10.10 -9.82 6.23
N LEU A 187 -9.99 -8.96 5.21
CA LEU A 187 -8.74 -8.37 4.78
C LEU A 187 -8.05 -7.56 5.88
N LEU A 188 -8.81 -6.93 6.78
CA LEU A 188 -8.26 -6.17 7.91
C LEU A 188 -7.45 -7.01 8.90
N LYS A 189 -7.55 -8.34 8.82
CA LYS A 189 -6.75 -9.28 9.61
C LYS A 189 -5.74 -10.06 8.77
N ASP A 190 -5.66 -9.78 7.48
CA ASP A 190 -4.75 -10.42 6.54
C ASP A 190 -3.55 -9.52 6.25
N SER A 191 -2.37 -10.10 6.18
CA SER A 191 -1.14 -9.37 5.82
C SER A 191 -1.20 -8.69 4.47
N LEU A 192 -2.06 -9.16 3.54
CA LEU A 192 -2.30 -8.53 2.25
C LEU A 192 -2.81 -7.09 2.40
N MET A 193 -3.53 -6.78 3.48
CA MET A 193 -3.95 -5.40 3.79
C MET A 193 -2.75 -4.45 3.78
N CYS A 194 -1.68 -4.81 4.47
CA CYS A 194 -0.43 -4.06 4.53
C CYS A 194 0.36 -4.17 3.21
N GLY A 195 0.34 -5.36 2.61
CA GLY A 195 1.03 -5.69 1.37
C GLY A 195 0.60 -4.85 0.16
N GLN A 196 -0.59 -4.26 0.18
CA GLN A 196 -1.04 -3.34 -0.88
C GLN A 196 -0.13 -2.11 -1.05
N CYS A 197 0.56 -1.69 0.03
CA CYS A 197 1.50 -0.58 0.03
C CYS A 197 2.93 -1.04 0.35
N HIS A 198 3.09 -1.99 1.27
CA HIS A 198 4.37 -2.56 1.69
C HIS A 198 4.83 -3.75 0.81
N GLY A 199 4.48 -3.77 -0.39
CA GLY A 199 4.83 -4.38 -1.65
C GLY A 199 5.42 -5.79 -1.73
N LEU A 200 5.40 -6.27 -2.97
CA LEU A 200 5.96 -7.57 -3.37
C LEU A 200 7.30 -7.44 -4.12
N GLY A 201 7.58 -6.30 -4.70
CA GLY A 201 8.71 -6.16 -5.61
C GLY A 201 8.95 -4.72 -6.06
N PRO A 202 9.76 -4.57 -7.13
CA PRO A 202 10.19 -3.27 -7.60
C PRO A 202 9.02 -2.42 -8.12
N ASN A 203 9.19 -1.12 -7.97
CA ASN A 203 8.29 -0.14 -8.54
C ASN A 203 8.63 0.06 -10.02
N LEU A 204 7.77 -0.45 -10.91
CA LEU A 204 7.98 -0.48 -12.35
C LEU A 204 7.50 0.80 -13.06
N GLU A 205 6.92 1.75 -12.33
CA GLU A 205 6.50 3.04 -12.88
C GLU A 205 7.67 3.97 -13.24
N PHE A 206 8.88 3.63 -12.76
CA PHE A 206 10.09 4.37 -13.11
C PHE A 206 10.79 3.74 -14.31
N GLU A 207 11.43 4.55 -15.12
CA GLU A 207 12.30 4.10 -16.21
C GLU A 207 13.38 3.15 -15.71
N THR A 208 13.99 3.46 -14.56
CA THR A 208 14.83 2.54 -13.80
C THR A 208 14.06 2.05 -12.60
N PRO A 209 13.65 0.77 -12.55
CA PRO A 209 12.88 0.22 -11.44
C PRO A 209 13.61 0.36 -10.10
N VAL A 210 12.90 0.79 -9.08
CA VAL A 210 13.40 0.92 -7.71
C VAL A 210 12.60 0.03 -6.76
N GLN A 211 13.25 -0.51 -5.74
CA GLN A 211 12.59 -1.23 -4.65
C GLN A 211 12.32 -0.25 -3.51
N CYS A 212 11.08 0.24 -3.43
CA CYS A 212 10.70 1.14 -2.34
C CYS A 212 10.33 0.37 -1.07
N ALA A 213 9.60 -0.75 -1.23
CA ALA A 213 9.17 -1.58 -0.12
C ALA A 213 8.92 -3.00 -0.62
N THR A 214 9.56 -3.99 0.02
CA THR A 214 9.41 -5.40 -0.34
C THR A 214 9.08 -6.28 0.87
N LEU A 215 8.59 -5.64 1.94
CA LEU A 215 8.28 -6.30 3.22
C LEU A 215 7.32 -7.47 3.04
N TYR A 216 6.22 -7.26 2.31
CA TYR A 216 5.24 -8.31 2.05
C TYR A 216 5.82 -9.44 1.17
N GLY A 217 6.69 -9.11 0.20
CA GLY A 217 7.39 -10.12 -0.59
C GLY A 217 8.31 -10.99 0.27
N SER A 218 9.11 -10.39 1.15
CA SER A 218 9.98 -11.16 2.05
C SER A 218 9.19 -11.92 3.12
N TYR A 219 8.07 -11.39 3.59
CA TYR A 219 7.13 -12.11 4.45
C TYR A 219 6.64 -13.40 3.77
N LEU A 220 6.13 -13.31 2.54
CA LEU A 220 5.60 -14.47 1.80
C LEU A 220 6.68 -15.48 1.41
N HIS A 221 7.89 -15.02 1.05
CA HIS A 221 8.90 -15.89 0.46
C HIS A 221 9.99 -16.33 1.44
N ALA A 222 10.04 -15.76 2.63
CA ALA A 222 11.00 -16.16 3.66
C ALA A 222 10.32 -16.55 4.98
N TYR A 223 9.51 -15.66 5.57
CA TYR A 223 8.91 -15.90 6.88
C TYR A 223 7.91 -17.07 6.88
N ILE A 224 6.94 -17.06 5.98
CA ILE A 224 5.92 -18.11 5.90
C ILE A 224 6.57 -19.48 5.60
N PRO A 225 7.46 -19.62 4.59
CA PRO A 225 8.12 -20.91 4.33
C PRO A 225 9.02 -21.38 5.47
N SER A 226 9.52 -20.47 6.33
CA SER A 226 10.29 -20.85 7.52
C SER A 226 9.44 -21.30 8.71
N GLY A 227 8.11 -21.40 8.54
CA GLY A 227 7.17 -21.81 9.58
C GLY A 227 6.55 -20.65 10.36
N GLY A 228 6.72 -19.40 9.92
CA GLY A 228 6.07 -18.24 10.50
C GLY A 228 4.57 -18.23 10.25
N THR A 229 3.79 -17.85 11.25
CA THR A 229 2.31 -17.89 11.19
C THR A 229 1.65 -16.55 11.55
N GLU A 230 2.40 -15.62 12.15
CA GLU A 230 1.86 -14.32 12.57
C GLU A 230 1.68 -13.39 11.36
N THR A 231 0.57 -12.66 11.35
CA THR A 231 0.30 -11.62 10.35
C THR A 231 1.04 -10.32 10.67
N CYS A 232 1.07 -9.40 9.71
CA CYS A 232 1.63 -8.06 9.94
C CYS A 232 0.94 -7.36 11.11
N GLN A 233 -0.39 -7.50 11.19
CA GLN A 233 -1.20 -6.91 12.26
C GLN A 233 -0.89 -7.53 13.63
N GLU A 234 -0.68 -8.84 13.71
CA GLU A 234 -0.33 -9.52 14.96
C GLU A 234 1.03 -9.11 15.48
N CYS A 235 1.96 -8.73 14.61
CA CYS A 235 3.27 -8.22 15.00
C CYS A 235 3.27 -6.70 15.27
N HIS A 236 2.67 -5.91 14.36
CA HIS A 236 2.79 -4.44 14.39
C HIS A 236 1.61 -3.70 15.02
N MET A 237 0.50 -4.39 15.30
CA MET A 237 -0.70 -3.81 15.90
C MET A 237 -1.11 -4.49 17.22
N LYS A 238 -0.19 -5.20 17.88
CA LYS A 238 -0.43 -5.81 19.21
C LYS A 238 -0.91 -4.78 20.24
N GLU A 239 -0.34 -3.58 20.17
CA GLU A 239 -0.66 -2.46 21.08
C GLU A 239 -1.70 -1.50 20.49
N GLY A 240 -2.34 -1.88 19.37
CA GLY A 240 -3.33 -1.07 18.66
C GLY A 240 -2.76 -0.40 17.40
N HIS A 241 -3.18 0.84 17.13
CA HIS A 241 -2.88 1.54 15.87
C HIS A 241 -1.58 2.35 15.87
N TYR A 242 -0.68 2.09 16.81
CA TYR A 242 0.62 2.75 16.86
C TYR A 242 1.55 2.34 15.72
N MET A 243 1.46 1.09 15.27
CA MET A 243 2.18 0.54 14.10
C MET A 243 3.70 0.84 14.11
N PRO A 244 4.45 0.43 15.17
CA PRO A 244 5.88 0.67 15.24
C PRO A 244 6.64 -0.08 14.13
N PRO A 245 7.87 0.35 13.79
CA PRO A 245 8.73 1.21 14.59
C PRO A 245 8.47 2.70 14.39
N ASP A 246 8.61 3.48 15.45
CA ASP A 246 8.76 4.93 15.37
C ASP A 246 10.25 5.27 15.45
N PHE A 247 10.82 5.76 14.34
CA PHE A 247 12.24 6.10 14.26
C PHE A 247 12.65 7.28 15.17
N ASN A 248 11.69 8.04 15.71
CA ASN A 248 11.96 9.09 16.68
C ASN A 248 12.13 8.53 18.11
N GLN A 249 11.71 7.28 18.37
CA GLN A 249 11.84 6.61 19.66
C GLN A 249 13.03 5.64 19.67
N ARG A 250 14.24 6.20 19.78
CA ARG A 250 15.50 5.46 19.65
C ARG A 250 15.63 4.26 20.59
N GLU A 251 15.17 4.37 21.82
CA GLU A 251 15.26 3.28 22.80
C GLU A 251 14.41 2.09 22.41
N GLN A 252 13.13 2.34 22.04
CA GLN A 252 12.22 1.29 21.57
C GLN A 252 12.73 0.66 20.27
N LEU A 253 13.25 1.47 19.35
CA LEU A 253 13.85 0.98 18.12
C LEU A 253 15.06 0.09 18.40
N SER A 254 15.96 0.51 19.29
CA SER A 254 17.13 -0.27 19.68
C SER A 254 16.75 -1.62 20.29
N GLU A 255 15.74 -1.64 21.16
CA GLU A 255 15.27 -2.88 21.77
C GLU A 255 14.64 -3.82 20.72
N ARG A 256 13.81 -3.30 19.84
CA ARG A 256 13.25 -4.07 18.73
C ARG A 256 14.34 -4.63 17.80
N LEU A 257 15.37 -3.85 17.49
CA LEU A 257 16.50 -4.31 16.69
C LEU A 257 17.30 -5.41 17.38
N ARG A 258 17.58 -5.29 18.68
CA ARG A 258 18.30 -6.33 19.46
C ARG A 258 17.53 -7.65 19.47
N THR A 259 16.21 -7.60 19.64
CA THR A 259 15.35 -8.79 19.66
C THR A 259 15.16 -9.39 18.27
N SER A 260 15.07 -8.57 17.25
CA SER A 260 14.84 -9.00 15.86
C SER A 260 16.12 -9.41 15.14
N LEU A 261 17.27 -8.87 15.54
CA LEU A 261 18.59 -9.14 14.95
C LEU A 261 19.62 -9.56 16.00
N PRO A 262 19.41 -10.70 16.70
CA PRO A 262 20.42 -11.19 17.64
C PRO A 262 21.76 -11.39 16.95
N MET A 263 22.82 -10.95 17.61
CA MET A 263 24.19 -10.96 17.11
C MET A 263 25.07 -11.81 18.01
N GLU A 264 25.78 -12.74 17.41
CA GLU A 264 26.83 -13.53 18.06
C GLU A 264 28.20 -13.02 17.56
N VAL A 265 29.12 -12.79 18.48
CA VAL A 265 30.47 -12.33 18.14
C VAL A 265 31.48 -13.30 18.71
N HIS A 266 32.35 -13.79 17.86
CA HIS A 266 33.48 -14.64 18.23
C HIS A 266 34.79 -13.94 17.83
N THR A 267 35.74 -13.96 18.72
CA THR A 267 37.05 -13.38 18.46
C THR A 267 38.15 -14.46 18.58
N LEU A 268 39.09 -14.44 17.66
CA LEU A 268 40.28 -15.26 17.69
C LEU A 268 41.51 -14.33 17.55
N ALA A 269 42.35 -14.32 18.57
CA ALA A 269 43.63 -13.64 18.51
C ALA A 269 44.74 -14.65 18.15
N TYR A 270 45.63 -14.29 17.24
CA TYR A 270 46.77 -15.07 16.85
C TYR A 270 47.92 -14.18 16.40
N SER A 271 49.13 -14.77 16.36
CA SER A 271 50.29 -14.11 15.81
C SER A 271 50.50 -14.57 14.36
N PHE A 272 50.48 -13.65 13.44
CA PHE A 272 50.80 -13.91 12.04
C PHE A 272 52.28 -13.68 11.80
N GLN A 273 52.98 -14.70 11.27
CA GLN A 273 54.38 -14.60 10.87
C GLN A 273 54.46 -14.78 9.36
N PRO A 274 54.74 -13.75 8.59
CA PRO A 274 55.04 -13.87 7.16
C PRO A 274 56.36 -14.66 6.98
N LYS A 275 56.61 -15.14 5.76
CA LYS A 275 57.86 -15.87 5.44
C LYS A 275 59.08 -15.01 5.70
N GLU A 276 59.00 -13.71 5.46
CA GLU A 276 60.01 -12.70 5.73
C GLU A 276 59.32 -11.52 6.44
N GLY A 277 59.78 -11.16 7.62
CA GLY A 277 59.24 -10.04 8.40
C GLY A 277 58.95 -10.39 9.87
N ASP A 278 58.52 -9.39 10.62
CA ASP A 278 58.23 -9.50 12.05
C ASP A 278 56.90 -10.17 12.33
N ILE A 279 56.79 -10.80 13.49
CA ILE A 279 55.54 -11.35 14.01
C ILE A 279 54.58 -10.21 14.27
N THR A 280 53.42 -10.28 13.64
CA THR A 280 52.35 -9.29 13.78
C THR A 280 51.19 -9.89 14.55
N PRO A 281 50.74 -9.29 15.67
CA PRO A 281 49.57 -9.72 16.38
C PRO A 281 48.32 -9.38 15.54
N MET A 282 47.44 -10.34 15.38
CA MET A 282 46.21 -10.18 14.59
C MET A 282 45.01 -10.68 15.37
N VAL A 283 43.85 -10.09 15.07
CA VAL A 283 42.57 -10.52 15.62
C VAL A 283 41.58 -10.75 14.45
N VAL A 284 40.96 -11.91 14.45
CA VAL A 284 39.83 -12.21 13.60
C VAL A 284 38.55 -12.03 14.41
N VAL A 285 37.63 -11.22 13.94
CA VAL A 285 36.31 -11.05 14.52
C VAL A 285 35.29 -11.69 13.57
N LYS A 286 34.61 -12.72 14.03
CA LYS A 286 33.51 -13.39 13.32
C LYS A 286 32.18 -12.95 13.93
N THR A 287 31.39 -12.27 13.17
CA THR A 287 30.04 -11.84 13.57
C THR A 287 28.99 -12.64 12.81
N LYS A 288 28.00 -13.17 13.54
CA LYS A 288 26.81 -13.81 12.97
C LYS A 288 25.60 -13.02 13.41
N ILE A 289 24.86 -12.47 12.44
CA ILE A 289 23.60 -11.78 12.66
C ILE A 289 22.49 -12.68 12.12
N SER A 290 21.47 -12.94 12.96
CA SER A 290 20.33 -13.78 12.59
C SER A 290 19.08 -12.93 12.58
N SER A 291 18.34 -12.91 11.46
CA SER A 291 17.04 -12.23 11.41
C SER A 291 15.97 -13.12 12.02
N LYS A 292 15.24 -12.57 13.01
CA LYS A 292 14.01 -13.13 13.59
C LYS A 292 12.77 -12.31 13.21
N ALA A 293 12.93 -11.29 12.38
CA ALA A 293 11.82 -10.50 11.88
C ALA A 293 11.00 -11.30 10.86
N GLY A 294 9.75 -10.97 10.71
CA GLY A 294 8.87 -11.53 9.67
C GLY A 294 9.19 -11.06 8.25
N HIS A 295 10.26 -10.30 8.05
CA HIS A 295 10.69 -9.74 6.77
C HIS A 295 12.17 -9.34 6.84
N ARG A 296 12.75 -8.89 5.72
CA ARG A 296 14.12 -8.38 5.67
C ARG A 296 14.30 -7.13 6.54
N ILE A 297 15.47 -6.97 7.10
CA ILE A 297 15.92 -5.76 7.80
C ILE A 297 17.36 -5.48 7.35
N PRO A 298 17.67 -4.26 6.89
CA PRO A 298 16.72 -3.20 6.48
C PRO A 298 15.95 -3.59 5.23
N ASP A 299 14.80 -2.96 5.04
CA ASP A 299 14.04 -3.00 3.80
C ASP A 299 13.58 -1.57 3.47
N GLY A 300 13.51 -1.21 2.19
CA GLY A 300 13.18 0.16 1.93
C GLY A 300 13.28 0.62 0.56
#